data_6ea0aff52c4e4ababe4bdbb2e71f52f6
#
_entry.id   6ea0aff52c4e4ababe4bdbb2e71f52f6
#
_cell.length_a   1.000
_cell.length_b   1.000
_cell.length_c   1.000
_cell.angle_alpha   90.00
_cell.angle_beta   90.00
_cell.angle_gamma   90.00
#
_symmetry.space_group_name_H-M   'P 1'
#
loop_
_entity.id
_entity.type
_entity.pdbx_description
1 polymer ?
#
loop_
_entity_poly.entity_id
_entity_poly.type
_entity_poly.pdbx_seq_one_letter_code
_entity_poly.pdbx_strand_id
1 'polypeptide(L)'
;YKTDGRLSKDNAGNNCVRMVRKSTLIGDAKLNGIPVRVFTATPLSKRTEMYYGVEIEVIEAPLAENKGKIVQFCGLSGARGMHNDNFPKLAQYIKEKLPQEVIDKSILITFKGSKEEVEFWQSQGFNVAESKGNQIHLLNNSGLDCFKGKSLIIAGKSDLPQQAYQDYYDDC
;
A
#
# COMPACT_ATOMS: atom_id res chain seq x y z
N TYR A 1 2.80 -12.79 27.51
CA TYR A 1 2.72 -12.89 26.04
C TYR A 1 2.30 -14.30 25.66
N LYS A 2 1.16 -14.47 24.97
CA LYS A 2 0.85 -15.74 24.29
C LYS A 2 1.54 -15.72 22.96
N THR A 3 2.31 -16.74 22.67
CA THR A 3 3.02 -16.89 21.40
C THR A 3 2.49 -18.15 20.75
N ASP A 4 1.80 -18.02 19.63
CA ASP A 4 1.42 -19.16 18.80
C ASP A 4 2.49 -19.30 17.72
N GLY A 5 3.17 -20.46 17.71
CA GLY A 5 4.18 -20.80 16.71
C GLY A 5 3.57 -21.71 15.64
N ARG A 6 3.72 -21.35 14.37
CA ARG A 6 3.32 -22.20 13.24
C ARG A 6 4.54 -22.54 12.40
N LEU A 7 4.58 -23.79 11.91
CA LEU A 7 5.54 -24.16 10.88
C LEU A 7 5.06 -23.62 9.54
N SER A 8 5.91 -22.86 8.87
CA SER A 8 5.66 -22.30 7.55
C SER A 8 6.89 -22.44 6.67
N LYS A 9 6.76 -22.13 5.39
CA LYS A 9 7.89 -22.00 4.48
C LYS A 9 8.15 -20.51 4.18
N ASP A 10 9.41 -20.13 4.11
CA ASP A 10 9.80 -18.81 3.63
C ASP A 10 9.65 -18.71 2.10
N ASN A 11 9.91 -17.53 1.54
CA ASN A 11 9.84 -17.30 0.09
C ASN A 11 10.87 -18.10 -0.72
N ALA A 12 11.88 -18.68 -0.08
CA ALA A 12 12.88 -19.56 -0.67
C ALA A 12 12.54 -21.05 -0.51
N GLY A 13 11.40 -21.36 0.13
CA GLY A 13 10.92 -22.73 0.35
C GLY A 13 11.52 -23.42 1.58
N ASN A 14 12.33 -22.72 2.40
CA ASN A 14 12.91 -23.27 3.61
C ASN A 14 11.86 -23.36 4.72
N ASN A 15 11.94 -24.40 5.55
CA ASN A 15 11.09 -24.52 6.73
C ASN A 15 11.47 -23.44 7.75
N CYS A 16 10.48 -22.64 8.17
CA CYS A 16 10.64 -21.64 9.20
C CYS A 16 9.54 -21.77 10.26
N VAL A 17 9.82 -21.26 11.45
CA VAL A 17 8.82 -21.12 12.51
C VAL A 17 8.34 -19.68 12.50
N ARG A 18 7.08 -19.50 12.14
CA ARG A 18 6.43 -18.19 12.26
C ARG A 18 5.86 -18.08 13.67
N MET A 19 6.25 -17.00 14.36
CA MET A 19 5.70 -16.69 15.68
C MET A 19 4.89 -15.40 15.59
N VAL A 20 3.61 -15.47 15.96
CA VAL A 20 2.76 -14.30 16.13
C VAL A 20 2.78 -13.91 17.59
N ARG A 21 3.28 -12.72 17.88
CA ARG A 21 3.32 -12.16 19.22
C ARG A 21 2.14 -11.23 19.43
N LYS A 22 1.18 -11.65 20.24
CA LYS A 22 0.05 -10.79 20.61
C LYS A 22 0.50 -9.76 21.64
N SER A 23 0.18 -8.50 21.42
CA SER A 23 0.42 -7.45 22.41
C SER A 23 -0.67 -7.49 23.47
N THR A 24 -0.30 -7.55 24.74
CA THR A 24 -1.24 -7.47 25.87
C THR A 24 -1.47 -6.03 26.34
N LEU A 25 -0.73 -5.06 25.77
CA LEU A 25 -0.72 -3.68 26.24
C LEU A 25 -2.12 -3.06 26.37
N ILE A 26 -2.96 -3.23 25.36
CA ILE A 26 -4.32 -2.67 25.37
C ILE A 26 -5.22 -3.47 26.34
N GLY A 27 -5.07 -4.79 26.37
CA GLY A 27 -5.79 -5.64 27.32
C GLY A 27 -5.43 -5.30 28.78
N ASP A 28 -4.16 -5.13 29.06
CA ASP A 28 -3.67 -4.74 30.39
C ASP A 28 -4.16 -3.34 30.79
N ALA A 29 -4.17 -2.38 29.88
CA ALA A 29 -4.73 -1.07 30.11
C ALA A 29 -6.23 -1.12 30.45
N LYS A 30 -7.01 -1.92 29.70
CA LYS A 30 -8.44 -2.14 29.96
C LYS A 30 -8.68 -2.77 31.33
N LEU A 31 -7.91 -3.78 31.69
CA LEU A 31 -7.99 -4.43 33.00
C LEU A 31 -7.71 -3.46 34.17
N ASN A 32 -6.87 -2.49 33.96
CA ASN A 32 -6.53 -1.44 34.92
C ASN A 32 -7.42 -0.19 34.81
N GLY A 33 -8.52 -0.25 34.06
CA GLY A 33 -9.45 0.87 33.91
C GLY A 33 -8.89 2.06 33.12
N ILE A 34 -7.80 1.89 32.37
CA ILE A 34 -7.17 2.94 31.59
C ILE A 34 -7.87 3.03 30.23
N PRO A 35 -8.48 4.19 29.87
CA PRO A 35 -9.11 4.35 28.58
C PRO A 35 -8.04 4.41 27.48
N VAL A 36 -8.19 3.56 26.47
CA VAL A 36 -7.30 3.53 25.30
C VAL A 36 -8.08 4.01 24.07
N ARG A 37 -7.49 4.94 23.32
CA ARG A 37 -8.04 5.42 22.05
C ARG A 37 -6.99 5.23 20.95
N VAL A 38 -7.40 4.57 19.86
CA VAL A 38 -6.55 4.34 18.69
C VAL A 38 -7.11 5.12 17.52
N PHE A 39 -6.27 5.97 16.92
CA PHE A 39 -6.64 6.73 15.73
C PHE A 39 -6.01 6.05 14.52
N THR A 40 -6.82 5.65 13.57
CA THR A 40 -6.36 5.00 12.33
C THR A 40 -7.24 5.39 11.16
N ALA A 41 -6.65 5.51 9.97
CA ALA A 41 -7.39 5.77 8.75
C ALA A 41 -8.07 4.50 8.18
N THR A 42 -7.66 3.32 8.62
CA THR A 42 -8.15 2.01 8.12
C THR A 42 -8.40 1.07 9.28
N PRO A 43 -9.52 1.21 9.99
CA PRO A 43 -9.83 0.32 11.10
C PRO A 43 -10.15 -1.09 10.56
N LEU A 44 -9.38 -2.06 11.02
CA LEU A 44 -9.67 -3.48 10.83
C LEU A 44 -10.22 -4.02 12.15
N SER A 45 -11.46 -3.67 12.49
CA SER A 45 -12.05 -3.91 13.83
C SER A 45 -11.88 -5.36 14.29
N LYS A 46 -12.32 -6.34 13.52
CA LYS A 46 -12.22 -7.76 13.89
C LYS A 46 -10.78 -8.21 14.13
N ARG A 47 -9.85 -7.85 13.25
CA ARG A 47 -8.45 -8.20 13.40
C ARG A 47 -7.81 -7.53 14.61
N THR A 48 -8.17 -6.28 14.85
CA THR A 48 -7.67 -5.53 16.00
C THR A 48 -8.21 -6.13 17.30
N GLU A 49 -9.48 -6.51 17.36
CA GLU A 49 -10.09 -7.23 18.49
C GLU A 49 -9.39 -8.56 18.76
N MET A 50 -9.14 -9.36 17.70
CA MET A 50 -8.41 -10.63 17.84
C MET A 50 -6.97 -10.41 18.32
N TYR A 51 -6.28 -9.40 17.78
CA TYR A 51 -4.89 -9.12 18.12
C TYR A 51 -4.72 -8.67 19.57
N TYR A 52 -5.62 -7.82 20.05
CA TYR A 52 -5.56 -7.28 21.41
C TYR A 52 -6.41 -8.06 22.41
N GLY A 53 -7.28 -8.95 21.95
CA GLY A 53 -8.18 -9.75 22.82
C GLY A 53 -9.20 -8.92 23.56
N VAL A 54 -9.63 -7.81 23.00
CA VAL A 54 -10.60 -6.88 23.59
C VAL A 54 -11.62 -6.45 22.56
N GLU A 55 -12.86 -6.24 22.98
CA GLU A 55 -13.90 -5.63 22.15
C GLU A 55 -13.59 -4.15 21.93
N ILE A 56 -13.81 -3.67 20.72
CA ILE A 56 -13.47 -2.31 20.29
C ILE A 56 -14.75 -1.60 19.84
N GLU A 57 -14.99 -0.43 20.38
CA GLU A 57 -15.97 0.50 19.82
C GLU A 57 -15.32 1.28 18.67
N VAL A 58 -15.89 1.15 17.47
CA VAL A 58 -15.42 1.87 16.26
C VAL A 58 -16.25 3.14 16.10
N ILE A 59 -15.60 4.29 16.23
CA ILE A 59 -16.23 5.59 15.97
C ILE A 59 -15.70 6.04 14.61
N GLU A 60 -16.54 5.97 13.59
CA GLU A 60 -16.20 6.41 12.24
C GLU A 60 -16.41 7.91 12.09
N ALA A 61 -15.37 8.61 11.63
CA ALA A 61 -15.53 9.99 11.18
C ALA A 61 -16.29 10.01 9.84
N PRO A 62 -17.09 11.04 9.57
CA PRO A 62 -17.73 11.20 8.26
C PRO A 62 -16.69 11.13 7.14
N LEU A 63 -16.94 10.30 6.14
CA LEU A 63 -16.08 10.22 4.96
C LEU A 63 -16.07 11.57 4.26
N ALA A 64 -14.87 12.08 3.99
CA ALA A 64 -14.73 13.25 3.13
C ALA A 64 -15.22 12.89 1.73
N GLU A 65 -16.05 13.77 1.16
CA GLU A 65 -16.53 13.60 -0.20
C GLU A 65 -15.35 13.61 -1.19
N ASN A 66 -15.23 12.56 -1.98
CA ASN A 66 -14.22 12.52 -3.04
C ASN A 66 -14.68 13.38 -4.22
N LYS A 67 -14.08 14.55 -4.36
CA LYS A 67 -14.37 15.48 -5.48
C LYS A 67 -13.57 15.16 -6.74
N GLY A 68 -12.66 14.19 -6.71
CA GLY A 68 -11.82 13.80 -7.83
C GLY A 68 -12.52 12.78 -8.75
N LYS A 69 -12.13 12.79 -10.03
CA LYS A 69 -12.51 11.76 -11.00
C LYS A 69 -11.44 10.67 -11.00
N ILE A 70 -11.88 9.42 -10.84
CA ILE A 70 -11.02 8.24 -10.97
C ILE A 70 -11.29 7.59 -12.32
N VAL A 71 -10.23 7.38 -13.12
CA VAL A 71 -10.31 6.68 -14.40
C VAL A 71 -9.35 5.50 -14.33
N GLN A 72 -9.88 4.30 -14.53
CA GLN A 72 -9.09 3.07 -14.54
C GLN A 72 -8.94 2.55 -15.97
N PHE A 73 -7.69 2.24 -16.36
CA PHE A 73 -7.37 1.60 -17.63
C PHE A 73 -7.03 0.13 -17.40
N CYS A 74 -7.70 -0.77 -18.09
CA CYS A 74 -7.59 -2.22 -17.88
C CYS A 74 -6.86 -2.95 -19.04
N GLY A 75 -6.18 -2.22 -19.92
CA GLY A 75 -5.57 -2.78 -21.13
C GLY A 75 -4.22 -3.45 -20.94
N LEU A 76 -3.52 -3.20 -19.82
CA LEU A 76 -2.21 -3.77 -19.52
C LEU A 76 -2.14 -4.28 -18.08
N SER A 77 -1.33 -5.33 -17.87
CA SER A 77 -1.06 -5.80 -16.52
C SER A 77 -0.12 -4.84 -15.79
N GLY A 78 -0.58 -4.33 -14.65
CA GLY A 78 0.21 -3.51 -13.74
C GLY A 78 0.89 -4.29 -12.62
N ALA A 79 0.96 -5.64 -12.72
CA ALA A 79 1.59 -6.47 -11.70
C ALA A 79 3.11 -6.27 -11.65
N ARG A 80 3.69 -6.27 -10.45
CA ARG A 80 5.12 -6.03 -10.23
C ARG A 80 6.03 -6.99 -11.01
N GLY A 81 5.67 -8.27 -11.10
CA GLY A 81 6.47 -9.28 -11.83
C GLY A 81 6.56 -9.01 -13.34
N MET A 82 5.61 -8.28 -13.91
CA MET A 82 5.61 -7.90 -15.32
C MET A 82 6.11 -6.46 -15.55
N HIS A 83 6.33 -5.71 -14.48
CA HIS A 83 6.69 -4.30 -14.57
C HIS A 83 8.09 -4.10 -15.15
N ASN A 84 9.08 -4.90 -14.71
CA ASN A 84 10.48 -4.74 -15.12
C ASN A 84 10.67 -4.87 -16.64
N ASP A 85 9.85 -5.70 -17.30
CA ASP A 85 9.94 -5.93 -18.75
C ASP A 85 8.98 -5.06 -19.57
N ASN A 86 8.00 -4.44 -18.90
CA ASN A 86 6.88 -3.78 -19.57
C ASN A 86 6.72 -2.29 -19.25
N PHE A 87 7.54 -1.69 -18.40
CA PHE A 87 7.38 -0.26 -18.10
C PHE A 87 7.51 0.64 -19.36
N PRO A 88 8.32 0.34 -20.40
CA PRO A 88 8.31 1.12 -21.62
C PRO A 88 6.97 1.04 -22.37
N LYS A 89 6.37 -0.16 -22.44
CA LYS A 89 5.04 -0.35 -23.04
C LYS A 89 3.95 0.36 -22.24
N LEU A 90 4.09 0.38 -20.92
CA LEU A 90 3.17 1.07 -20.05
C LEU A 90 3.25 2.59 -20.23
N ALA A 91 4.45 3.15 -20.40
CA ALA A 91 4.66 4.55 -20.70
C ALA A 91 4.00 4.95 -22.04
N GLN A 92 4.21 4.12 -23.07
CA GLN A 92 3.58 4.33 -24.37
C GLN A 92 2.06 4.26 -24.26
N TYR A 93 1.52 3.26 -23.57
CA TYR A 93 0.09 3.10 -23.37
C TYR A 93 -0.55 4.29 -22.66
N ILE A 94 0.12 4.83 -21.63
CA ILE A 94 -0.36 6.02 -20.93
C ILE A 94 -0.41 7.21 -21.88
N LYS A 95 0.63 7.42 -22.70
CA LYS A 95 0.68 8.50 -23.71
C LYS A 95 -0.40 8.38 -24.78
N GLU A 96 -0.77 7.16 -25.16
CA GLU A 96 -1.85 6.90 -26.11
C GLU A 96 -3.25 7.20 -25.51
N LYS A 97 -3.41 7.03 -24.21
CA LYS A 97 -4.71 7.17 -23.51
C LYS A 97 -4.93 8.54 -22.88
N LEU A 98 -3.89 9.25 -22.53
CA LEU A 98 -3.98 10.55 -21.87
C LEU A 98 -3.41 11.66 -22.75
N PRO A 99 -4.09 12.81 -22.85
CA PRO A 99 -3.53 14.01 -23.47
C PRO A 99 -2.24 14.44 -22.76
N GLN A 100 -1.27 14.95 -23.51
CA GLN A 100 0.02 15.40 -22.98
C GLN A 100 -0.17 16.44 -21.86
N GLU A 101 -1.11 17.35 -22.01
CA GLU A 101 -1.44 18.36 -20.99
C GLU A 101 -1.82 17.73 -19.63
N VAL A 102 -2.48 16.56 -19.63
CA VAL A 102 -2.81 15.82 -18.41
C VAL A 102 -1.57 15.19 -17.83
N ILE A 103 -0.70 14.63 -18.66
CA ILE A 103 0.56 14.00 -18.21
C ILE A 103 1.45 15.06 -17.54
N ASP A 104 1.62 16.22 -18.18
CA ASP A 104 2.48 17.31 -17.69
C ASP A 104 2.03 17.85 -16.32
N LYS A 105 0.72 17.86 -16.06
CA LYS A 105 0.12 18.32 -14.81
C LYS A 105 0.01 17.24 -13.73
N SER A 106 0.30 16.00 -14.09
CA SER A 106 0.14 14.86 -13.18
C SER A 106 1.47 14.44 -12.56
N ILE A 107 1.36 13.82 -11.39
CA ILE A 107 2.49 13.18 -10.73
C ILE A 107 2.37 11.67 -10.93
N LEU A 108 3.44 11.04 -11.42
CA LEU A 108 3.50 9.60 -11.64
C LEU A 108 3.94 8.89 -10.36
N ILE A 109 3.12 7.94 -9.92
CA ILE A 109 3.45 6.99 -8.85
C ILE A 109 3.53 5.60 -9.47
N THR A 110 4.67 4.95 -9.31
CA THR A 110 4.92 3.60 -9.81
C THR A 110 5.56 2.73 -8.74
N PHE A 111 6.11 1.57 -9.06
CA PHE A 111 6.89 0.77 -8.14
C PHE A 111 8.21 1.45 -7.78
N LYS A 112 8.87 0.95 -6.72
CA LYS A 112 10.25 1.34 -6.44
C LYS A 112 11.11 0.84 -7.60
N GLY A 113 11.54 1.76 -8.45
CA GLY A 113 12.37 1.51 -9.61
C GLY A 113 13.86 1.62 -9.30
N SER A 114 14.70 1.15 -10.22
CA SER A 114 16.11 1.50 -10.27
C SER A 114 16.26 2.97 -10.69
N LYS A 115 17.47 3.50 -10.58
CA LYS A 115 17.75 4.87 -11.02
C LYS A 115 17.48 5.02 -12.53
N GLU A 116 17.86 4.00 -13.31
CA GLU A 116 17.65 3.96 -14.76
C GLU A 116 16.17 3.97 -15.15
N GLU A 117 15.32 3.29 -14.35
CA GLU A 117 13.88 3.31 -14.57
C GLU A 117 13.29 4.70 -14.29
N VAL A 118 13.70 5.34 -13.20
CA VAL A 118 13.26 6.71 -12.89
C VAL A 118 13.68 7.68 -13.98
N GLU A 119 14.95 7.60 -14.44
CA GLU A 119 15.48 8.41 -15.54
C GLU A 119 14.71 8.14 -16.85
N PHE A 120 14.34 6.89 -17.11
CA PHE A 120 13.50 6.56 -18.26
C PHE A 120 12.14 7.27 -18.18
N TRP A 121 11.42 7.15 -17.06
CA TRP A 121 10.12 7.82 -16.92
C TRP A 121 10.23 9.33 -17.10
N GLN A 122 11.26 9.95 -16.52
CA GLN A 122 11.53 11.37 -16.66
C GLN A 122 11.85 11.74 -18.11
N SER A 123 12.67 10.95 -18.83
CA SER A 123 12.98 11.15 -20.25
C SER A 123 11.75 11.03 -21.14
N GLN A 124 10.76 10.27 -20.71
CA GLN A 124 9.47 10.17 -21.39
C GLN A 124 8.50 11.34 -21.05
N GLY A 125 8.92 12.31 -20.25
CA GLY A 125 8.14 13.49 -19.90
C GLY A 125 7.19 13.27 -18.71
N PHE A 126 7.36 12.20 -17.92
CA PHE A 126 6.57 12.00 -16.71
C PHE A 126 7.23 12.67 -15.51
N ASN A 127 6.40 13.30 -14.68
CA ASN A 127 6.83 13.86 -13.42
C ASN A 127 6.74 12.78 -12.32
N VAL A 128 7.87 12.11 -12.06
CA VAL A 128 7.93 11.02 -11.07
C VAL A 128 7.84 11.58 -9.66
N ALA A 129 7.04 10.95 -8.82
CA ALA A 129 6.83 11.37 -7.43
C ALA A 129 8.11 11.26 -6.60
N GLU A 130 8.53 12.36 -5.99
CA GLU A 130 9.70 12.44 -5.13
C GLU A 130 9.43 13.24 -3.85
N SER A 131 10.12 12.87 -2.77
CA SER A 131 10.18 13.65 -1.54
C SER A 131 11.58 13.61 -0.94
N LYS A 132 12.17 14.78 -0.72
CA LYS A 132 13.53 14.94 -0.17
C LYS A 132 14.58 14.13 -0.93
N GLY A 133 14.49 14.09 -2.27
CA GLY A 133 15.41 13.34 -3.13
C GLY A 133 15.19 11.82 -3.18
N ASN A 134 14.12 11.32 -2.55
CA ASN A 134 13.75 9.92 -2.60
C ASN A 134 12.48 9.72 -3.42
N GLN A 135 12.46 8.69 -4.25
CA GLN A 135 11.27 8.30 -5.00
C GLN A 135 10.14 7.92 -4.04
N ILE A 136 8.96 8.48 -4.26
CA ILE A 136 7.71 8.03 -3.66
C ILE A 136 7.11 6.97 -4.59
N HIS A 137 6.81 5.80 -4.06
CA HIS A 137 6.31 4.66 -4.82
C HIS A 137 5.09 4.02 -4.14
N LEU A 138 4.45 3.07 -4.81
CA LEU A 138 3.18 2.46 -4.38
C LEU A 138 3.15 1.91 -2.95
N LEU A 139 4.32 1.52 -2.40
CA LEU A 139 4.40 0.93 -1.06
C LEU A 139 4.83 1.92 0.04
N ASN A 140 5.20 3.16 -0.30
CA ASN A 140 5.65 4.17 0.67
C ASN A 140 4.90 5.51 0.54
N ASN A 141 3.73 5.53 -0.07
CA ASN A 141 2.92 6.72 -0.30
C ASN A 141 1.89 7.00 0.80
N SER A 142 1.84 6.17 1.84
CA SER A 142 0.89 6.34 2.94
C SER A 142 1.24 7.54 3.83
N GLY A 143 0.22 8.31 4.23
CA GLY A 143 0.39 9.45 5.15
C GLY A 143 1.07 10.66 4.54
N LEU A 144 1.13 10.77 3.20
CA LEU A 144 1.75 11.89 2.52
C LEU A 144 0.70 12.88 2.02
N ASP A 145 0.70 14.08 2.57
CA ASP A 145 -0.19 15.18 2.14
C ASP A 145 0.31 15.92 0.88
N CYS A 146 1.51 15.59 0.39
CA CYS A 146 2.11 16.27 -0.76
C CYS A 146 1.34 16.09 -2.07
N PHE A 147 0.42 15.13 -2.12
CA PHE A 147 -0.43 14.84 -3.29
C PHE A 147 -1.81 15.51 -3.22
N LYS A 148 -2.14 16.17 -2.11
CA LYS A 148 -3.44 16.83 -1.95
C LYS A 148 -3.67 17.88 -3.04
N GLY A 149 -4.78 17.74 -3.77
CA GLY A 149 -5.15 18.62 -4.88
C GLY A 149 -4.32 18.42 -6.16
N LYS A 150 -3.54 17.36 -6.27
CA LYS A 150 -2.76 17.02 -7.46
C LYS A 150 -3.48 15.96 -8.29
N SER A 151 -3.26 16.00 -9.61
CA SER A 151 -3.57 14.88 -10.49
C SER A 151 -2.52 13.80 -10.35
N LEU A 152 -2.96 12.54 -10.26
CA LEU A 152 -2.06 11.40 -10.12
C LEU A 152 -2.23 10.42 -11.27
N ILE A 153 -1.12 9.91 -11.78
CA ILE A 153 -1.07 8.74 -12.64
C ILE A 153 -0.47 7.62 -11.82
N ILE A 154 -1.25 6.57 -11.55
CA ILE A 154 -0.79 5.39 -10.82
C ILE A 154 -0.49 4.30 -11.84
N ALA A 155 0.79 4.05 -12.07
CA ALA A 155 1.28 3.07 -13.01
C ALA A 155 1.79 1.82 -12.28
N GLY A 156 0.86 0.93 -11.98
CA GLY A 156 1.14 -0.32 -11.28
C GLY A 156 -0.01 -0.75 -10.40
N LYS A 157 0.04 -2.01 -9.97
CA LYS A 157 -0.90 -2.59 -9.00
C LYS A 157 -0.10 -3.20 -7.86
N SER A 158 -0.28 -2.71 -6.66
CA SER A 158 0.36 -3.27 -5.47
C SER A 158 -0.43 -4.49 -5.02
N ASP A 159 -0.13 -5.64 -5.61
CA ASP A 159 -0.60 -6.92 -5.10
C ASP A 159 0.38 -7.43 -4.04
N LEU A 160 -0.16 -7.88 -2.92
CA LEU A 160 0.63 -8.64 -1.98
C LEU A 160 0.95 -10.02 -2.60
N PRO A 161 2.11 -10.62 -2.30
CA PRO A 161 2.37 -12.01 -2.66
C PRO A 161 1.26 -12.92 -2.16
N GLN A 162 0.93 -13.98 -2.91
CA GLN A 162 -0.13 -14.92 -2.54
C GLN A 162 0.05 -15.45 -1.10
N GLN A 163 1.30 -15.70 -0.70
CA GLN A 163 1.62 -16.11 0.65
C GLN A 163 1.20 -15.07 1.71
N ALA A 164 1.31 -13.78 1.42
CA ALA A 164 0.88 -12.74 2.35
C ALA A 164 -0.64 -12.69 2.53
N TYR A 165 -1.41 -13.03 1.47
CA TYR A 165 -2.85 -13.21 1.58
C TYR A 165 -3.19 -14.46 2.40
N GLN A 166 -2.52 -15.57 2.13
CA GLN A 166 -2.71 -16.81 2.89
C GLN A 166 -2.40 -16.58 4.37
N ASP A 167 -1.26 -15.96 4.68
CA ASP A 167 -0.87 -15.59 6.04
C ASP A 167 -1.92 -14.71 6.73
N TYR A 168 -2.54 -13.79 5.97
CA TYR A 168 -3.61 -12.95 6.49
C TYR A 168 -4.86 -13.76 6.87
N TYR A 169 -5.24 -14.73 6.03
CA TYR A 169 -6.40 -15.60 6.30
C TYR A 169 -6.12 -16.59 7.43
N ASP A 170 -4.91 -17.12 7.50
CA ASP A 170 -4.52 -18.09 8.53
C ASP A 170 -4.37 -17.45 9.93
N ASP A 171 -4.13 -16.13 9.98
CA ASP A 171 -4.05 -15.34 11.22
C ASP A 171 -5.42 -14.81 11.68
N CYS A 172 -6.49 -14.94 10.86
CA CYS A 172 -7.87 -14.59 11.20
C CYS A 172 -8.67 -15.82 11.62
#